data_02ba23aba02b2008892e0cd524f1996d
#
_entry.id   02ba23aba02b2008892e0cd524f1996d
#
_cell.length_a   1.000
_cell.length_b   1.000
_cell.length_c   1.000
_cell.angle_alpha   90.00
_cell.angle_beta   90.00
_cell.angle_gamma   90.00
#
_symmetry.space_group_name_H-M   'P 1'
#
loop_
_entity.id
_entity.type
_entity.pdbx_description
1 polymer ?
#
loop_
_entity_poly.entity_id
_entity_poly.type
_entity_poly.pdbx_seq_one_letter_code
_entity_poly.pdbx_strand_id
1 'polypeptide(L)'
;VGGVLLETDSVRLEVSLPAGVDSNGKIIGWDNRLVLDEVNLTDQFVEARNDERGEDGVAVAFPRDEQKASLNPERIRCARETAGLSKVQLAESLGVTSRTVANYEEVGAPVSQAAVLADALQVMPSFFSVSSHAPLIEDLSEGQDGLVVEKIDGKAASFGSGHGRNALLFFKWIEDHFRLPECDLPFADSAGMRPDLAVTMLRAILGYGENPLPEMTSLAEAHGIRLFSLPTVGREVDAFSFMFDGVPYVAVDTSKTAERVRFDIAHEIGHLMMHEMVSEDVAAAGTRDIESEAHSFAADLLMPKRRVLGMVPTHASVSQILAAKHYFKVSAMAMARWAYELGRLSEWEYRQACSELTVQGYKNGEPRGLRPERSKVFHFVADTNRQKGISVSTVSEETGLVPKELHGLSFGNIWAVTGGSSLSQRAVLGRNESV
;
A
#
# COMPACT_ATOMS: atom_id res chain seq x y z
N VAL A 1 0.03 -22.29 31.15
CA VAL A 1 0.35 -21.44 32.30
C VAL A 1 1.87 -21.43 32.46
N GLY A 2 2.52 -20.35 32.13
CA GLY A 2 3.95 -20.14 32.33
C GLY A 2 4.42 -18.90 31.59
N GLY A 3 4.20 -17.73 32.19
CA GLY A 3 4.78 -16.47 31.73
C GLY A 3 6.23 -16.37 32.23
N VAL A 4 7.17 -16.03 31.37
CA VAL A 4 8.54 -15.66 31.74
C VAL A 4 8.57 -14.13 31.82
N LEU A 5 8.82 -13.60 33.02
CA LEU A 5 9.11 -12.20 33.28
C LEU A 5 10.60 -11.95 32.98
N LEU A 6 10.90 -11.06 32.08
CA LEU A 6 12.21 -10.43 31.95
C LEU A 6 12.02 -8.94 32.32
N GLU A 7 12.53 -8.56 33.49
CA GLU A 7 12.64 -7.15 33.89
C GLU A 7 13.97 -6.59 33.38
N THR A 8 13.88 -5.59 32.54
CA THR A 8 14.95 -4.60 32.37
C THR A 8 14.34 -3.22 32.52
N ASP A 9 15.05 -2.34 33.23
CA ASP A 9 14.60 -1.00 33.57
C ASP A 9 14.12 -0.23 32.33
N SER A 10 12.83 0.12 32.33
CA SER A 10 12.12 1.09 31.49
C SER A 10 11.16 0.59 30.40
N VAL A 11 10.95 -0.71 30.18
CA VAL A 11 9.89 -1.15 29.25
C VAL A 11 9.19 -2.38 29.81
N ARG A 12 7.90 -2.26 30.10
CA ARG A 12 7.03 -3.38 30.47
C ARG A 12 6.40 -3.93 29.21
N LEU A 13 6.95 -5.03 28.70
CA LEU A 13 6.35 -5.80 27.61
C LEU A 13 5.42 -6.86 28.22
N GLU A 14 4.12 -6.67 28.13
CA GLU A 14 3.14 -7.75 28.31
C GLU A 14 2.96 -8.47 26.95
N VAL A 15 3.63 -9.59 26.79
CA VAL A 15 3.37 -10.51 25.66
C VAL A 15 2.18 -11.39 26.07
N SER A 16 1.00 -11.08 25.57
CA SER A 16 -0.17 -11.95 25.69
C SER A 16 -0.04 -13.09 24.66
N LEU A 17 0.24 -14.29 25.15
CA LEU A 17 0.13 -15.52 24.34
C LEU A 17 -1.34 -15.74 23.94
N PRO A 18 -1.61 -16.40 22.77
CA PRO A 18 -2.95 -16.58 22.27
C PRO A 18 -3.82 -17.33 23.28
N ALA A 19 -5.00 -16.80 23.55
CA ALA A 19 -5.98 -17.37 24.43
C ALA A 19 -6.45 -18.73 23.88
N GLY A 20 -6.60 -19.68 24.77
CA GLY A 20 -6.94 -21.07 24.47
C GLY A 20 -8.31 -21.22 23.82
N VAL A 21 -8.54 -22.41 23.30
CA VAL A 21 -9.84 -22.84 22.74
C VAL A 21 -10.72 -23.32 23.90
N ASP A 22 -12.00 -22.95 23.93
CA ASP A 22 -12.92 -23.46 24.94
C ASP A 22 -13.23 -24.94 24.72
N SER A 23 -13.92 -25.56 25.66
CA SER A 23 -14.29 -26.97 25.64
C SER A 23 -15.16 -27.39 24.44
N ASN A 24 -15.63 -26.41 23.61
CA ASN A 24 -16.43 -26.63 22.42
C ASN A 24 -15.69 -26.26 21.12
N GLY A 25 -14.37 -26.06 21.18
CA GLY A 25 -13.53 -25.74 20.01
C GLY A 25 -13.66 -24.30 19.52
N LYS A 26 -14.22 -23.41 20.31
CA LYS A 26 -14.38 -21.99 19.97
C LYS A 26 -13.16 -21.21 20.49
N ILE A 27 -12.48 -20.50 19.60
CA ILE A 27 -11.35 -19.61 19.95
C ILE A 27 -11.90 -18.46 20.80
N ILE A 28 -11.43 -18.36 22.05
CA ILE A 28 -11.78 -17.26 22.95
C ILE A 28 -10.73 -16.17 22.73
N GLY A 29 -11.18 -15.08 22.10
CA GLY A 29 -10.56 -13.77 22.17
C GLY A 29 -9.27 -13.57 21.38
N TRP A 30 -9.41 -13.21 20.14
CA TRP A 30 -8.48 -12.31 19.47
C TRP A 30 -9.03 -10.90 19.64
N ASP A 31 -8.44 -10.13 20.54
CA ASP A 31 -8.61 -8.68 20.50
C ASP A 31 -7.78 -8.18 19.33
N ASN A 32 -8.45 -7.94 18.19
CA ASN A 32 -7.87 -7.43 16.94
C ASN A 32 -7.43 -5.96 17.10
N ARG A 33 -6.74 -5.62 18.17
CA ARG A 33 -6.13 -4.30 18.36
C ARG A 33 -4.74 -4.35 17.78
N LEU A 34 -4.55 -3.67 16.64
CA LEU A 34 -3.24 -3.16 16.27
C LEU A 34 -2.75 -2.30 17.45
N VAL A 35 -1.71 -2.76 18.16
CA VAL A 35 -1.05 -1.94 19.17
C VAL A 35 -0.05 -1.07 18.41
N LEU A 36 -0.46 0.16 18.12
CA LEU A 36 0.43 1.18 17.60
C LEU A 36 0.88 2.04 18.80
N ASP A 37 2.14 1.93 19.15
CA ASP A 37 2.72 2.74 20.25
C ASP A 37 3.27 4.05 19.67
N GLU A 38 3.07 5.14 20.42
CA GLU A 38 3.61 6.45 20.08
C GLU A 38 5.10 6.54 20.41
N VAL A 39 5.92 6.99 19.48
CA VAL A 39 7.32 7.37 19.75
C VAL A 39 7.33 8.78 20.35
N ASN A 40 7.76 8.92 21.59
CA ASN A 40 7.79 10.21 22.29
C ASN A 40 9.10 10.94 21.98
N LEU A 41 9.07 11.86 21.01
CA LEU A 41 10.23 12.60 20.50
C LEU A 41 10.52 13.94 21.22
N THR A 42 9.86 14.21 22.36
CA THR A 42 9.97 15.55 22.99
C THR A 42 11.24 15.79 23.80
N ASP A 43 12.06 14.78 24.10
CA ASP A 43 13.20 14.97 25.02
C ASP A 43 14.59 15.11 24.40
N GLN A 44 14.75 15.07 23.07
CA GLN A 44 16.07 15.17 22.46
C GLN A 44 16.40 16.51 21.79
N PHE A 45 15.53 17.51 21.82
CA PHE A 45 15.78 18.80 21.14
C PHE A 45 16.14 19.99 22.04
N VAL A 46 16.41 19.80 23.32
CA VAL A 46 16.69 20.92 24.26
C VAL A 46 18.18 21.10 24.59
N GLU A 47 19.09 20.20 24.25
CA GLU A 47 20.50 20.30 24.66
C GLU A 47 21.50 20.78 23.60
N ALA A 48 21.09 21.19 22.40
CA ALA A 48 22.04 21.64 21.35
C ALA A 48 22.02 23.16 21.10
N ARG A 49 21.74 24.00 22.08
CA ARG A 49 21.81 25.44 21.98
C ARG A 49 22.35 26.07 23.25
N ASN A 50 23.60 25.83 23.59
CA ASN A 50 24.40 26.74 24.41
C ASN A 50 25.82 26.15 24.56
N ASP A 51 26.68 26.41 23.60
CA ASP A 51 28.11 26.65 23.83
C ASP A 51 28.73 27.01 22.49
N GLU A 52 29.07 28.27 22.37
CA GLU A 52 30.24 28.76 21.61
C GLU A 52 30.16 30.29 21.55
N ARG A 53 30.58 30.92 22.63
CA ARG A 53 31.20 32.23 22.58
C ARG A 53 32.66 32.05 22.92
N GLY A 54 33.47 31.88 21.89
CA GLY A 54 34.91 32.00 21.93
C GLY A 54 35.32 33.25 21.14
N GLU A 55 35.77 34.27 21.85
CA GLU A 55 36.48 35.39 21.29
C GLU A 55 37.78 34.86 20.67
N ASP A 56 38.01 35.11 19.37
CA ASP A 56 39.30 35.53 18.83
C ASP A 56 39.11 35.78 17.32
N GLY A 57 39.36 37.04 16.94
CA GLY A 57 39.28 37.52 15.58
C GLY A 57 40.42 37.01 14.70
N VAL A 58 40.14 36.00 13.89
CA VAL A 58 40.88 35.68 12.67
C VAL A 58 39.89 35.62 11.53
N ALA A 59 40.00 36.59 10.61
CA ALA A 59 39.24 36.59 9.37
C ALA A 59 39.70 35.40 8.52
N VAL A 60 38.96 34.26 8.65
CA VAL A 60 39.09 33.16 7.72
C VAL A 60 38.31 33.55 6.46
N ALA A 61 39.02 33.77 5.38
CA ALA A 61 38.44 33.93 4.06
C ALA A 61 37.69 32.63 3.71
N PHE A 62 36.37 32.65 3.80
CA PHE A 62 35.53 31.56 3.28
C PHE A 62 35.72 31.52 1.75
N PRO A 63 36.00 30.35 1.17
CA PRO A 63 35.91 30.21 -0.27
C PRO A 63 34.45 30.48 -0.65
N ARG A 64 34.22 31.45 -1.51
CA ARG A 64 32.95 31.69 -2.16
C ARG A 64 32.73 30.62 -3.22
N ASP A 65 32.47 29.38 -2.80
CA ASP A 65 31.67 28.46 -3.61
C ASP A 65 30.21 28.78 -3.31
N GLU A 66 29.64 29.69 -4.07
CA GLU A 66 28.22 29.78 -4.27
C GLU A 66 27.79 28.49 -4.99
N GLN A 67 27.63 27.40 -4.24
CA GLN A 67 26.77 26.31 -4.68
C GLN A 67 25.40 26.94 -4.80
N LYS A 68 25.00 27.25 -6.04
CA LYS A 68 23.63 27.66 -6.34
C LYS A 68 22.72 26.60 -5.79
N ALA A 69 21.98 26.89 -4.72
CA ALA A 69 21.01 26.00 -4.17
C ALA A 69 20.10 25.51 -5.31
N SER A 70 20.14 24.22 -5.60
CA SER A 70 19.35 23.58 -6.64
C SER A 70 18.31 22.67 -6.02
N LEU A 71 17.16 22.55 -6.67
CA LEU A 71 16.13 21.59 -6.32
C LEU A 71 16.64 20.16 -6.59
N ASN A 72 16.20 19.20 -5.79
CA ASN A 72 16.62 17.82 -5.91
C ASN A 72 16.14 17.20 -7.25
N PRO A 73 17.07 16.71 -8.12
CA PRO A 73 16.74 16.17 -9.45
C PRO A 73 15.84 14.92 -9.38
N GLU A 74 16.09 14.02 -8.42
CA GLU A 74 15.29 12.81 -8.24
C GLU A 74 13.85 13.14 -7.83
N ARG A 75 13.66 14.17 -7.02
CA ARG A 75 12.32 14.63 -6.64
C ARG A 75 11.56 15.21 -7.83
N ILE A 76 12.26 15.91 -8.75
CA ILE A 76 11.63 16.41 -9.98
C ILE A 76 11.21 15.25 -10.86
N ARG A 77 12.05 14.23 -11.04
CA ARG A 77 11.75 13.02 -11.79
C ARG A 77 10.55 12.28 -11.17
N CYS A 78 10.59 12.02 -9.87
CA CYS A 78 9.52 11.35 -9.13
C CYS A 78 8.17 12.06 -9.32
N ALA A 79 8.11 13.37 -9.12
CA ALA A 79 6.86 14.12 -9.28
C ALA A 79 6.33 14.06 -10.72
N ARG A 80 7.20 14.14 -11.74
CA ARG A 80 6.79 14.01 -13.15
C ARG A 80 6.21 12.62 -13.45
N GLU A 81 6.85 11.58 -12.97
CA GLU A 81 6.40 10.19 -13.15
C GLU A 81 5.09 9.94 -12.44
N THR A 82 4.93 10.39 -11.22
CA THR A 82 3.67 10.34 -10.47
C THR A 82 2.54 11.09 -11.20
N ALA A 83 2.86 12.21 -11.83
CA ALA A 83 1.89 12.95 -12.65
C ALA A 83 1.59 12.27 -14.00
N GLY A 84 2.27 11.16 -14.35
CA GLY A 84 2.11 10.47 -15.62
C GLY A 84 2.60 11.27 -16.84
N LEU A 85 3.44 12.30 -16.62
CA LEU A 85 3.90 13.18 -17.68
C LEU A 85 5.20 12.70 -18.31
N SER A 86 5.27 12.74 -19.64
CA SER A 86 6.55 12.65 -20.35
C SER A 86 7.38 13.94 -20.17
N LYS A 87 8.69 13.86 -20.39
CA LYS A 87 9.56 15.07 -20.35
C LYS A 87 9.12 16.14 -21.34
N VAL A 88 8.52 15.75 -22.46
CA VAL A 88 7.97 16.68 -23.46
C VAL A 88 6.73 17.40 -22.91
N GLN A 89 5.80 16.67 -22.33
CA GLN A 89 4.58 17.25 -21.76
C GLN A 89 4.87 18.18 -20.59
N LEU A 90 5.81 17.81 -19.71
CA LEU A 90 6.24 18.70 -18.63
C LEU A 90 6.93 19.96 -19.19
N ALA A 91 7.76 19.81 -20.23
CA ALA A 91 8.42 20.95 -20.86
C ALA A 91 7.41 21.94 -21.49
N GLU A 92 6.37 21.42 -22.13
CA GLU A 92 5.26 22.22 -22.67
C GLU A 92 4.51 22.98 -21.56
N SER A 93 4.21 22.32 -20.45
CA SER A 93 3.53 22.96 -19.31
C SER A 93 4.36 24.06 -18.65
N LEU A 94 5.69 23.90 -18.65
CA LEU A 94 6.63 24.87 -18.07
C LEU A 94 7.06 25.97 -19.06
N GLY A 95 6.74 25.84 -20.36
CA GLY A 95 7.22 26.75 -21.40
C GLY A 95 8.72 26.68 -21.65
N VAL A 96 9.33 25.49 -21.42
CA VAL A 96 10.76 25.22 -21.62
C VAL A 96 10.98 24.11 -22.67
N THR A 97 12.24 23.75 -22.93
CA THR A 97 12.56 22.61 -23.83
C THR A 97 12.60 21.29 -23.06
N SER A 98 12.35 20.15 -23.73
CA SER A 98 12.50 18.83 -23.13
C SER A 98 13.96 18.56 -22.65
N ARG A 99 14.94 19.18 -23.28
CA ARG A 99 16.34 19.15 -22.84
C ARG A 99 16.53 19.86 -21.50
N THR A 100 15.80 20.97 -21.27
CA THR A 100 15.80 21.68 -19.99
C THR A 100 15.24 20.79 -18.88
N VAL A 101 14.13 20.09 -19.14
CA VAL A 101 13.55 19.14 -18.19
C VAL A 101 14.52 17.98 -17.91
N ALA A 102 15.17 17.42 -18.95
CA ALA A 102 16.18 16.39 -18.75
C ALA A 102 17.32 16.87 -17.86
N ASN A 103 17.80 18.12 -18.06
CA ASN A 103 18.83 18.72 -17.21
C ASN A 103 18.33 18.95 -15.76
N TYR A 104 17.06 19.32 -15.58
CA TYR A 104 16.46 19.43 -14.23
C TYR A 104 16.46 18.10 -13.49
N GLU A 105 16.24 17.00 -14.21
CA GLU A 105 16.24 15.64 -13.64
C GLU A 105 17.64 15.01 -13.50
N GLU A 106 18.68 15.65 -14.05
CA GLU A 106 20.07 15.17 -13.95
C GLU A 106 20.87 15.96 -12.91
N VAL A 107 20.77 17.30 -12.93
CA VAL A 107 21.59 18.17 -12.07
C VAL A 107 20.77 19.06 -11.13
N GLY A 108 19.44 19.01 -11.23
CA GLY A 108 18.52 19.85 -10.45
C GLY A 108 18.11 21.12 -11.17
N ALA A 109 17.05 21.75 -10.66
CA ALA A 109 16.52 23.02 -11.13
C ALA A 109 16.84 24.16 -10.17
N PRO A 110 16.94 25.42 -10.64
CA PRO A 110 17.06 26.57 -9.75
C PRO A 110 15.94 26.65 -8.73
N VAL A 111 16.22 27.02 -7.49
CA VAL A 111 15.19 27.14 -6.42
C VAL A 111 14.03 28.05 -6.82
N SER A 112 14.28 29.08 -7.66
CA SER A 112 13.25 29.96 -8.21
C SER A 112 12.19 29.23 -9.05
N GLN A 113 12.47 28.01 -9.52
CA GLN A 113 11.54 27.19 -10.27
C GLN A 113 10.62 26.33 -9.38
N ALA A 114 10.85 26.28 -8.05
CA ALA A 114 10.11 25.43 -7.14
C ALA A 114 8.60 25.60 -7.23
N ALA A 115 8.10 26.84 -7.22
CA ALA A 115 6.67 27.11 -7.28
C ALA A 115 6.05 26.72 -8.62
N VAL A 116 6.74 26.97 -9.74
CA VAL A 116 6.26 26.64 -11.09
C VAL A 116 6.23 25.13 -11.31
N LEU A 117 7.30 24.43 -10.88
CA LEU A 117 7.35 22.97 -10.91
C LEU A 117 6.29 22.34 -10.00
N ALA A 118 6.09 22.90 -8.80
CA ALA A 118 5.10 22.41 -7.84
C ALA A 118 3.67 22.50 -8.39
N ASP A 119 3.33 23.63 -9.04
CA ASP A 119 2.02 23.80 -9.67
C ASP A 119 1.82 22.84 -10.85
N ALA A 120 2.81 22.75 -11.74
CA ALA A 120 2.76 21.85 -12.90
C ALA A 120 2.67 20.38 -12.53
N LEU A 121 3.34 19.97 -11.43
CA LEU A 121 3.45 18.58 -10.97
C LEU A 121 2.50 18.23 -9.82
N GLN A 122 1.69 19.21 -9.36
CA GLN A 122 0.71 19.02 -8.29
C GLN A 122 1.33 18.48 -6.99
N VAL A 123 2.49 19.02 -6.60
CA VAL A 123 3.18 18.74 -5.34
C VAL A 123 3.38 20.04 -4.54
N MET A 124 3.81 19.95 -3.29
CA MET A 124 4.20 21.13 -2.52
C MET A 124 5.58 21.64 -2.98
N PRO A 125 5.88 22.96 -2.97
CA PRO A 125 7.22 23.44 -3.28
C PRO A 125 8.31 22.84 -2.39
N SER A 126 7.99 22.54 -1.13
CA SER A 126 8.88 21.86 -0.17
C SER A 126 9.26 20.45 -0.62
N PHE A 127 8.46 19.78 -1.47
CA PHE A 127 8.76 18.47 -2.02
C PHE A 127 10.15 18.39 -2.66
N PHE A 128 10.58 19.44 -3.34
CA PHE A 128 11.88 19.49 -4.00
C PHE A 128 13.05 19.85 -3.09
N SER A 129 12.77 20.30 -1.86
CA SER A 129 13.76 20.81 -0.92
C SER A 129 14.03 19.86 0.24
N VAL A 130 13.25 18.79 0.37
CA VAL A 130 13.42 17.80 1.44
C VAL A 130 14.80 17.19 1.29
N SER A 131 15.67 17.50 2.26
CA SER A 131 17.01 16.95 2.34
C SER A 131 16.94 15.42 2.30
N SER A 132 17.91 14.82 1.67
CA SER A 132 18.11 13.44 1.26
C SER A 132 18.05 12.36 2.36
N HIS A 133 17.19 12.48 3.36
CA HIS A 133 16.90 11.41 4.32
C HIS A 133 15.66 10.58 3.92
N ALA A 134 14.96 11.01 2.85
CA ALA A 134 14.13 10.06 2.15
C ALA A 134 15.06 9.11 1.39
N PRO A 135 14.82 7.80 1.46
CA PRO A 135 15.68 6.84 0.79
C PRO A 135 15.90 7.27 -0.65
N LEU A 136 17.14 7.40 -1.03
CA LEU A 136 17.55 7.69 -2.40
C LEU A 136 17.05 6.53 -3.24
N ILE A 137 16.17 6.84 -4.11
CA ILE A 137 15.40 5.91 -4.93
C ILE A 137 16.26 5.36 -6.09
N GLU A 138 17.52 5.67 -6.12
CA GLU A 138 18.50 4.98 -6.96
C GLU A 138 18.52 3.46 -6.69
N ASP A 139 18.19 3.05 -5.45
CA ASP A 139 18.14 1.64 -5.06
C ASP A 139 16.90 0.89 -5.58
N LEU A 140 15.87 1.56 -6.07
CA LEU A 140 14.68 0.90 -6.63
C LEU A 140 14.87 0.43 -8.09
N SER A 141 15.91 0.89 -8.77
CA SER A 141 16.21 0.50 -10.16
C SER A 141 17.49 -0.32 -10.33
N GLU A 142 18.40 -0.32 -9.34
CA GLU A 142 19.71 -0.98 -9.46
C GLU A 142 20.12 -1.82 -8.23
N GLY A 143 19.32 -1.85 -7.15
CA GLY A 143 19.66 -2.54 -5.91
C GLY A 143 19.18 -4.00 -5.82
N GLN A 144 19.78 -4.77 -4.92
CA GLN A 144 19.45 -6.17 -4.62
C GLN A 144 18.00 -6.40 -4.16
N ASP A 145 17.22 -5.35 -3.93
CA ASP A 145 15.81 -5.36 -3.54
C ASP A 145 14.94 -4.66 -4.61
N GLY A 146 15.13 -5.01 -5.88
CA GLY A 146 14.48 -4.38 -7.03
C GLY A 146 12.94 -4.37 -6.93
N LEU A 147 12.37 -3.22 -7.32
CA LEU A 147 10.92 -3.04 -7.49
C LEU A 147 10.43 -4.01 -8.57
N VAL A 148 9.84 -5.13 -8.19
CA VAL A 148 9.12 -5.98 -9.14
C VAL A 148 7.75 -5.34 -9.37
N VAL A 149 7.74 -4.34 -10.24
CA VAL A 149 6.50 -3.89 -10.84
C VAL A 149 6.23 -4.87 -11.98
N GLU A 150 5.14 -5.65 -11.87
CA GLU A 150 4.64 -6.47 -12.95
C GLU A 150 4.75 -5.78 -14.31
N LYS A 151 4.82 -6.57 -15.40
CA LYS A 151 4.78 -6.12 -16.81
C LYS A 151 3.59 -5.18 -17.07
N ILE A 152 3.72 -3.97 -16.59
CA ILE A 152 2.81 -2.89 -16.90
C ILE A 152 3.44 -2.15 -18.08
N ASP A 153 2.65 -1.84 -19.10
CA ASP A 153 3.09 -0.95 -20.20
C ASP A 153 3.86 0.24 -19.63
N GLY A 154 4.98 0.65 -20.23
CA GLY A 154 5.97 1.59 -19.67
C GLY A 154 5.43 2.86 -18.98
N LYS A 155 4.20 3.31 -19.33
CA LYS A 155 3.52 4.42 -18.64
C LYS A 155 2.94 4.02 -17.29
N ALA A 156 2.40 2.81 -17.20
CA ALA A 156 1.80 2.27 -15.99
C ALA A 156 2.89 1.91 -14.97
N ALA A 157 4.04 1.39 -15.42
CA ALA A 157 5.22 1.16 -14.57
C ALA A 157 5.75 2.46 -13.98
N SER A 158 5.87 3.52 -14.78
CA SER A 158 6.27 4.85 -14.31
C SER A 158 5.30 5.45 -13.30
N PHE A 159 3.99 5.31 -13.53
CA PHE A 159 2.94 5.74 -12.61
C PHE A 159 2.99 4.96 -11.28
N GLY A 160 3.08 3.64 -11.33
CA GLY A 160 3.22 2.79 -10.15
C GLY A 160 4.46 3.13 -9.33
N SER A 161 5.60 3.30 -9.98
CA SER A 161 6.86 3.72 -9.35
C SER A 161 6.73 5.08 -8.66
N GLY A 162 6.08 6.06 -9.29
CA GLY A 162 5.87 7.39 -8.70
C GLY A 162 5.01 7.34 -7.42
N HIS A 163 3.88 6.62 -7.45
CA HIS A 163 3.04 6.47 -6.27
C HIS A 163 3.67 5.59 -5.19
N GLY A 164 4.43 4.57 -5.56
CA GLY A 164 5.22 3.78 -4.63
C GLY A 164 6.21 4.64 -3.84
N ARG A 165 6.92 5.54 -4.53
CA ARG A 165 7.83 6.50 -3.91
C ARG A 165 7.12 7.47 -2.97
N ASN A 166 5.97 7.99 -3.35
CA ASN A 166 5.16 8.85 -2.49
C ASN A 166 4.66 8.09 -1.27
N ALA A 167 4.29 6.82 -1.43
CA ALA A 167 3.92 5.95 -0.31
C ALA A 167 5.10 5.74 0.65
N LEU A 168 6.33 5.50 0.14
CA LEU A 168 7.54 5.40 0.97
C LEU A 168 7.77 6.66 1.81
N LEU A 169 7.62 7.86 1.21
CA LEU A 169 7.73 9.12 1.94
C LEU A 169 6.69 9.24 3.06
N PHE A 170 5.46 8.83 2.74
CA PHE A 170 4.36 8.89 3.71
C PHE A 170 4.54 7.88 4.84
N PHE A 171 4.92 6.63 4.52
CA PHE A 171 5.19 5.62 5.53
C PHE A 171 6.42 5.97 6.38
N LYS A 172 7.47 6.55 5.78
CA LYS A 172 8.61 7.05 6.55
C LYS A 172 8.17 8.10 7.57
N TRP A 173 7.33 9.06 7.14
CA TRP A 173 6.74 10.03 8.07
C TRP A 173 5.93 9.34 9.18
N ILE A 174 5.12 8.33 8.83
CA ILE A 174 4.33 7.57 9.82
C ILE A 174 5.27 6.85 10.81
N GLU A 175 6.30 6.17 10.33
CA GLU A 175 7.25 5.41 11.17
C GLU A 175 8.12 6.30 12.06
N ASP A 176 8.38 7.54 11.65
CA ASP A 176 9.05 8.53 12.50
C ASP A 176 8.16 9.02 13.66
N HIS A 177 6.83 8.83 13.58
CA HIS A 177 5.86 9.31 14.58
C HIS A 177 5.06 8.20 15.27
N PHE A 178 5.03 7.00 14.69
CA PHE A 178 4.23 5.86 15.14
C PHE A 178 5.00 4.56 15.00
N ARG A 179 4.81 3.66 15.94
CA ARG A 179 5.36 2.31 15.82
C ARG A 179 4.39 1.43 15.05
N LEU A 180 4.79 0.95 13.88
CA LEU A 180 4.04 0.01 13.07
C LEU A 180 4.46 -1.44 13.38
N PRO A 181 3.58 -2.44 13.13
CA PRO A 181 3.95 -3.84 13.24
C PRO A 181 5.15 -4.17 12.35
N GLU A 182 6.07 -4.98 12.86
CA GLU A 182 7.15 -5.58 12.07
C GLU A 182 6.59 -6.72 11.22
N CYS A 183 7.22 -6.99 10.07
CA CYS A 183 6.80 -8.10 9.23
C CYS A 183 7.22 -9.42 9.86
N ASP A 184 6.24 -10.30 10.11
CA ASP A 184 6.43 -11.65 10.66
C ASP A 184 6.10 -12.75 9.63
N LEU A 185 5.90 -12.39 8.36
CA LEU A 185 5.63 -13.33 7.29
C LEU A 185 6.94 -13.86 6.67
N PRO A 186 6.99 -15.15 6.31
CA PRO A 186 8.21 -15.81 5.90
C PRO A 186 8.50 -15.65 4.40
N PHE A 187 8.59 -14.43 3.90
CA PHE A 187 8.78 -14.18 2.47
C PHE A 187 10.08 -14.79 1.94
N ALA A 188 11.18 -14.66 2.66
CA ALA A 188 12.46 -15.25 2.25
C ALA A 188 12.45 -16.79 2.25
N ASP A 189 11.77 -17.42 3.21
CA ASP A 189 11.74 -18.87 3.36
C ASP A 189 10.79 -19.55 2.38
N SER A 190 9.86 -18.80 1.78
CA SER A 190 8.85 -19.32 0.86
C SER A 190 9.16 -19.08 -0.61
N ALA A 191 10.24 -18.36 -0.91
CA ALA A 191 10.67 -18.07 -2.28
C ALA A 191 10.86 -19.37 -3.10
N GLY A 192 10.29 -19.38 -4.30
CA GLY A 192 10.32 -20.54 -5.20
C GLY A 192 9.41 -21.71 -4.80
N MET A 193 8.61 -21.59 -3.73
CA MET A 193 7.60 -22.59 -3.36
C MET A 193 6.50 -22.68 -4.41
N ARG A 194 5.87 -23.86 -4.47
CA ARG A 194 4.62 -24.03 -5.21
C ARG A 194 3.47 -23.37 -4.45
N PRO A 195 2.45 -22.84 -5.17
CA PRO A 195 1.32 -22.13 -4.56
C PRO A 195 0.63 -22.89 -3.43
N ASP A 196 0.40 -24.20 -3.61
CA ASP A 196 -0.29 -25.04 -2.62
C ASP A 196 0.49 -25.20 -1.30
N LEU A 197 1.81 -25.23 -1.37
CA LEU A 197 2.68 -25.30 -0.20
C LEU A 197 2.79 -23.95 0.50
N ALA A 198 2.97 -22.86 -0.26
CA ALA A 198 3.04 -21.52 0.26
C ALA A 198 1.73 -21.12 0.97
N VAL A 199 0.57 -21.44 0.39
CA VAL A 199 -0.75 -21.25 1.04
C VAL A 199 -0.87 -22.04 2.33
N THR A 200 -0.47 -23.33 2.31
CA THR A 200 -0.54 -24.18 3.51
C THR A 200 0.31 -23.61 4.65
N MET A 201 1.52 -23.16 4.34
CA MET A 201 2.43 -22.53 5.29
C MET A 201 1.83 -21.20 5.82
N LEU A 202 1.40 -20.33 4.94
CA LEU A 202 0.83 -19.04 5.34
C LEU A 202 -0.42 -19.23 6.21
N ARG A 203 -1.36 -20.09 5.81
CA ARG A 203 -2.57 -20.33 6.59
C ARG A 203 -2.28 -20.97 7.95
N ALA A 204 -1.22 -21.77 8.08
CA ALA A 204 -0.77 -22.31 9.36
C ALA A 204 -0.25 -21.20 10.29
N ILE A 205 0.56 -20.25 9.76
CA ILE A 205 1.05 -19.07 10.50
C ILE A 205 -0.12 -18.21 10.94
N LEU A 206 -1.04 -17.90 10.02
CA LEU A 206 -2.22 -17.09 10.30
C LEU A 206 -3.22 -17.74 11.27
N GLY A 207 -3.16 -19.07 11.48
CA GLY A 207 -3.99 -19.79 12.43
C GLY A 207 -5.46 -19.97 12.03
N TYR A 208 -5.85 -19.66 10.78
CA TYR A 208 -7.24 -19.75 10.32
C TYR A 208 -7.64 -21.14 9.80
N GLY A 209 -6.68 -22.06 9.61
CA GLY A 209 -6.95 -23.37 9.03
C GLY A 209 -7.70 -23.25 7.70
N GLU A 210 -8.86 -23.91 7.56
CA GLU A 210 -9.71 -23.86 6.35
C GLU A 210 -10.87 -22.84 6.46
N ASN A 211 -10.91 -22.03 7.52
CA ASN A 211 -11.96 -21.04 7.72
C ASN A 211 -11.77 -19.81 6.82
N PRO A 212 -12.83 -19.05 6.52
CA PRO A 212 -12.73 -17.79 5.80
C PRO A 212 -11.80 -16.81 6.52
N LEU A 213 -10.99 -16.12 5.74
CA LEU A 213 -10.13 -15.05 6.28
C LEU A 213 -10.95 -13.81 6.67
N PRO A 214 -10.50 -13.04 7.66
CA PRO A 214 -11.11 -11.77 8.06
C PRO A 214 -10.97 -10.72 6.94
N GLU A 215 -10.98 -9.45 7.28
CA GLU A 215 -10.61 -8.36 6.36
C GLU A 215 -9.14 -8.50 5.96
N MET A 216 -8.87 -8.57 4.66
CA MET A 216 -7.52 -8.77 4.15
C MET A 216 -6.62 -7.56 4.41
N THR A 217 -7.18 -6.35 4.33
CA THR A 217 -6.46 -5.11 4.67
C THR A 217 -5.95 -5.15 6.10
N SER A 218 -6.84 -5.43 7.06
CA SER A 218 -6.45 -5.52 8.49
C SER A 218 -5.51 -6.67 8.78
N LEU A 219 -5.66 -7.81 8.07
CA LEU A 219 -4.79 -8.96 8.23
C LEU A 219 -3.37 -8.65 7.75
N ALA A 220 -3.23 -8.07 6.57
CA ALA A 220 -1.95 -7.69 6.01
C ALA A 220 -1.22 -6.65 6.87
N GLU A 221 -1.93 -5.61 7.31
CA GLU A 221 -1.38 -4.58 8.21
C GLU A 221 -0.91 -5.16 9.54
N ALA A 222 -1.66 -6.10 10.12
CA ALA A 222 -1.30 -6.74 11.39
C ALA A 222 -0.02 -7.58 11.29
N HIS A 223 0.29 -8.07 10.10
CA HIS A 223 1.51 -8.83 9.80
C HIS A 223 2.62 -7.98 9.15
N GLY A 224 2.56 -6.66 9.33
CA GLY A 224 3.64 -5.75 8.96
C GLY A 224 3.72 -5.37 7.48
N ILE A 225 2.73 -5.74 6.66
CA ILE A 225 2.66 -5.27 5.27
C ILE A 225 2.18 -3.80 5.25
N ARG A 226 2.89 -2.94 4.54
CA ARG A 226 2.55 -1.54 4.32
C ARG A 226 1.57 -1.43 3.15
N LEU A 227 0.28 -1.38 3.47
CA LEU A 227 -0.79 -1.24 2.48
C LEU A 227 -1.08 0.22 2.18
N PHE A 228 -1.20 0.58 0.90
CA PHE A 228 -1.65 1.90 0.47
C PHE A 228 -2.58 1.79 -0.74
N SER A 229 -3.44 2.79 -0.90
CA SER A 229 -4.35 2.85 -2.04
C SER A 229 -3.73 3.65 -3.19
N LEU A 230 -4.08 3.25 -4.41
CA LEU A 230 -3.73 4.01 -5.60
C LEU A 230 -4.77 5.10 -5.86
N PRO A 231 -4.36 6.33 -6.20
CA PRO A 231 -5.29 7.35 -6.65
C PRO A 231 -6.05 6.90 -7.90
N THR A 232 -7.30 7.28 -8.01
CA THR A 232 -8.25 6.86 -9.07
C THR A 232 -7.85 7.31 -10.50
N VAL A 233 -6.72 7.97 -10.66
CA VAL A 233 -6.22 8.52 -11.92
C VAL A 233 -5.25 7.55 -12.56
N GLY A 234 -5.72 6.78 -13.53
CA GLY A 234 -4.91 5.85 -14.32
C GLY A 234 -5.38 4.41 -14.14
N ARG A 235 -6.42 4.02 -14.87
CA ARG A 235 -7.09 2.71 -14.78
C ARG A 235 -6.27 1.51 -15.27
N GLU A 236 -4.97 1.64 -15.41
CA GLU A 236 -4.12 0.62 -16.04
C GLU A 236 -3.38 -0.27 -15.02
N VAL A 237 -3.35 0.12 -13.74
CA VAL A 237 -2.70 -0.65 -12.66
C VAL A 237 -3.74 -1.10 -11.66
N ASP A 238 -3.91 -2.39 -11.52
CA ASP A 238 -4.87 -3.00 -10.59
C ASP A 238 -4.33 -3.07 -9.16
N ALA A 239 -3.12 -3.58 -9.00
CA ALA A 239 -2.36 -3.66 -7.76
C ALA A 239 -0.88 -3.89 -8.12
N PHE A 240 0.03 -3.69 -7.19
CA PHE A 240 1.42 -4.14 -7.28
C PHE A 240 2.03 -4.22 -5.88
N SER A 241 3.10 -5.00 -5.76
CA SER A 241 3.87 -5.14 -4.52
C SER A 241 5.36 -4.98 -4.73
N PHE A 242 6.07 -4.60 -3.68
CA PHE A 242 7.51 -4.50 -3.67
C PHE A 242 8.06 -4.62 -2.24
N MET A 243 9.35 -4.94 -2.15
CA MET A 243 10.11 -4.86 -0.90
C MET A 243 10.94 -3.58 -0.90
N PHE A 244 11.02 -2.93 0.24
CA PHE A 244 11.92 -1.81 0.45
C PHE A 244 12.51 -1.90 1.87
N ASP A 245 13.83 -1.96 1.98
CA ASP A 245 14.55 -2.10 3.24
C ASP A 245 14.03 -3.26 4.12
N GLY A 246 13.74 -4.40 3.46
CA GLY A 246 13.19 -5.59 4.11
C GLY A 246 11.71 -5.48 4.53
N VAL A 247 11.03 -4.37 4.21
CA VAL A 247 9.61 -4.15 4.52
C VAL A 247 8.75 -4.36 3.26
N PRO A 248 7.68 -5.17 3.33
CA PRO A 248 6.78 -5.39 2.21
C PRO A 248 5.76 -4.25 2.05
N TYR A 249 5.59 -3.79 0.82
CA TYR A 249 4.61 -2.78 0.42
C TYR A 249 3.64 -3.35 -0.59
N VAL A 250 2.36 -3.05 -0.46
CA VAL A 250 1.31 -3.46 -1.39
C VAL A 250 0.42 -2.27 -1.73
N ALA A 251 0.32 -1.95 -3.00
CA ALA A 251 -0.57 -0.95 -3.56
C ALA A 251 -1.84 -1.60 -4.09
N VAL A 252 -3.01 -0.98 -3.87
CA VAL A 252 -4.28 -1.50 -4.36
C VAL A 252 -5.20 -0.41 -4.90
N ASP A 253 -5.92 -0.72 -6.00
CA ASP A 253 -7.00 0.14 -6.51
C ASP A 253 -8.29 -0.07 -5.72
N THR A 254 -8.57 0.85 -4.82
CA THR A 254 -9.78 0.83 -3.97
C THR A 254 -11.07 1.26 -4.68
N SER A 255 -11.01 1.63 -5.96
CA SER A 255 -12.22 1.92 -6.77
C SER A 255 -12.99 0.67 -7.17
N LYS A 256 -12.37 -0.51 -7.03
CA LYS A 256 -12.97 -1.81 -7.31
C LYS A 256 -13.90 -2.29 -6.19
N THR A 257 -14.62 -3.40 -6.44
CA THR A 257 -15.41 -4.04 -5.40
C THR A 257 -14.52 -4.56 -4.27
N ALA A 258 -15.04 -4.58 -3.04
CA ALA A 258 -14.29 -5.05 -1.88
C ALA A 258 -13.76 -6.48 -2.06
N GLU A 259 -14.55 -7.36 -2.70
CA GLU A 259 -14.16 -8.73 -3.02
C GLU A 259 -12.97 -8.79 -3.98
N ARG A 260 -12.89 -7.82 -4.91
CA ARG A 260 -11.77 -7.75 -5.85
C ARG A 260 -10.52 -7.22 -5.17
N VAL A 261 -10.63 -6.15 -4.38
CA VAL A 261 -9.51 -5.62 -3.57
C VAL A 261 -8.94 -6.71 -2.65
N ARG A 262 -9.80 -7.52 -2.01
CA ARG A 262 -9.35 -8.67 -1.20
C ARG A 262 -8.54 -9.67 -2.00
N PHE A 263 -9.00 -9.97 -3.22
CA PHE A 263 -8.31 -10.90 -4.12
C PHE A 263 -6.98 -10.31 -4.58
N ASP A 264 -6.96 -9.04 -4.94
CA ASP A 264 -5.75 -8.33 -5.37
C ASP A 264 -4.70 -8.31 -4.23
N ILE A 265 -5.09 -8.02 -2.97
CA ILE A 265 -4.17 -8.11 -1.81
C ILE A 265 -3.61 -9.54 -1.66
N ALA A 266 -4.46 -10.55 -1.77
CA ALA A 266 -4.02 -11.94 -1.66
C ALA A 266 -3.06 -12.35 -2.79
N HIS A 267 -3.28 -11.82 -4.00
CA HIS A 267 -2.45 -12.03 -5.17
C HIS A 267 -1.05 -11.42 -4.98
N GLU A 268 -0.99 -10.18 -4.50
CA GLU A 268 0.26 -9.50 -4.20
C GLU A 268 1.05 -10.18 -3.07
N ILE A 269 0.37 -10.67 -2.04
CA ILE A 269 1.01 -11.51 -1.02
C ILE A 269 1.58 -12.79 -1.66
N GLY A 270 0.90 -13.35 -2.67
CA GLY A 270 1.39 -14.49 -3.43
C GLY A 270 2.71 -14.19 -4.16
N HIS A 271 2.82 -13.02 -4.78
CA HIS A 271 4.08 -12.57 -5.39
C HIS A 271 5.18 -12.44 -4.34
N LEU A 272 4.92 -11.72 -3.25
CA LEU A 272 5.89 -11.54 -2.15
C LEU A 272 6.32 -12.88 -1.51
N MET A 273 5.44 -13.88 -1.48
CA MET A 273 5.72 -15.18 -0.88
C MET A 273 6.55 -16.11 -1.79
N MET A 274 6.25 -16.16 -3.09
CA MET A 274 6.73 -17.23 -3.95
C MET A 274 7.78 -16.78 -4.96
N HIS A 275 7.74 -15.52 -5.35
CA HIS A 275 8.59 -15.04 -6.41
C HIS A 275 9.74 -14.25 -5.82
N GLU A 276 10.97 -14.70 -6.08
CA GLU A 276 12.13 -13.88 -5.78
C GLU A 276 12.00 -12.56 -6.54
N MET A 277 12.37 -11.48 -5.90
CA MET A 277 12.46 -10.15 -6.48
C MET A 277 13.61 -10.15 -7.51
N VAL A 278 13.36 -10.71 -8.68
CA VAL A 278 14.37 -10.94 -9.72
C VAL A 278 14.34 -9.79 -10.71
N SER A 279 15.54 -9.28 -11.04
CA SER A 279 15.71 -8.30 -12.14
C SER A 279 15.16 -8.84 -13.47
N GLU A 280 14.67 -7.94 -14.34
CA GLU A 280 14.04 -8.24 -15.62
C GLU A 280 14.80 -9.24 -16.52
N ASP A 281 16.12 -9.32 -16.40
CA ASP A 281 16.99 -10.21 -17.17
C ASP A 281 16.79 -11.71 -16.85
N VAL A 282 16.32 -12.06 -15.67
CA VAL A 282 16.08 -13.45 -15.24
C VAL A 282 14.64 -13.87 -15.49
N ALA A 283 13.69 -12.93 -15.45
CA ALA A 283 12.29 -13.17 -15.80
C ALA A 283 12.11 -13.57 -17.27
N ALA A 284 13.02 -13.13 -18.16
CA ALA A 284 13.01 -13.50 -19.59
C ALA A 284 13.51 -14.93 -19.87
N ALA A 285 14.18 -15.59 -18.92
CA ALA A 285 14.82 -16.88 -19.11
C ALA A 285 14.05 -18.08 -18.54
N GLY A 286 13.02 -17.88 -17.77
CA GLY A 286 12.30 -18.94 -17.07
C GLY A 286 10.80 -18.92 -17.34
N THR A 287 10.31 -19.96 -17.93
CA THR A 287 8.93 -20.28 -18.34
C THR A 287 7.93 -20.49 -17.18
N ARG A 288 8.13 -19.93 -16.00
CA ARG A 288 7.12 -19.93 -14.95
C ARG A 288 6.11 -18.83 -15.25
N ASP A 289 4.87 -19.21 -15.31
CA ASP A 289 3.76 -18.27 -15.36
C ASP A 289 3.48 -17.74 -13.95
N ILE A 290 4.32 -16.79 -13.49
CA ILE A 290 4.27 -16.21 -12.15
C ILE A 290 2.90 -15.62 -11.82
N GLU A 291 2.22 -15.07 -12.83
CA GLU A 291 0.87 -14.55 -12.69
C GLU A 291 -0.16 -15.65 -12.39
N SER A 292 -0.05 -16.76 -13.10
CA SER A 292 -0.92 -17.93 -12.86
C SER A 292 -0.66 -18.54 -11.49
N GLU A 293 0.61 -18.57 -11.06
CA GLU A 293 0.98 -19.04 -9.72
C GLU A 293 0.42 -18.12 -8.63
N ALA A 294 0.57 -16.80 -8.75
CA ALA A 294 0.02 -15.83 -7.80
C ALA A 294 -1.51 -15.87 -7.77
N HIS A 295 -2.15 -15.99 -8.95
CA HIS A 295 -3.60 -16.16 -9.03
C HIS A 295 -4.08 -17.45 -8.34
N SER A 296 -3.39 -18.57 -8.56
CA SER A 296 -3.70 -19.86 -7.91
C SER A 296 -3.50 -19.78 -6.39
N PHE A 297 -2.43 -19.10 -5.95
CA PHE A 297 -2.17 -18.82 -4.54
C PHE A 297 -3.30 -18.01 -3.91
N ALA A 298 -3.70 -16.89 -4.52
CA ALA A 298 -4.78 -16.04 -4.02
C ALA A 298 -6.11 -16.80 -3.93
N ALA A 299 -6.42 -17.60 -4.95
CA ALA A 299 -7.63 -18.41 -4.98
C ALA A 299 -7.65 -19.43 -3.82
N ASP A 300 -6.57 -20.18 -3.62
CA ASP A 300 -6.49 -21.17 -2.55
C ASP A 300 -6.37 -20.53 -1.16
N LEU A 301 -5.66 -19.40 -1.04
CA LEU A 301 -5.56 -18.64 0.21
C LEU A 301 -6.94 -18.18 0.69
N LEU A 302 -7.75 -17.59 -0.19
CA LEU A 302 -9.08 -17.09 0.16
C LEU A 302 -10.14 -18.20 0.24
N MET A 303 -10.02 -19.21 -0.62
CA MET A 303 -10.99 -20.31 -0.79
C MET A 303 -10.29 -21.67 -0.69
N PRO A 304 -9.89 -22.12 0.52
CA PRO A 304 -9.11 -23.34 0.69
C PRO A 304 -9.73 -24.51 -0.07
N LYS A 305 -8.91 -25.09 -0.97
CA LYS A 305 -9.29 -26.17 -1.88
C LYS A 305 -10.09 -27.26 -1.19
N ARG A 306 -9.59 -27.75 -0.06
CA ARG A 306 -10.22 -28.84 0.69
C ARG A 306 -11.61 -28.44 1.19
N ARG A 307 -11.76 -27.19 1.68
CA ARG A 307 -13.04 -26.67 2.16
C ARG A 307 -14.04 -26.48 1.01
N VAL A 308 -13.57 -25.96 -0.13
CA VAL A 308 -14.41 -25.80 -1.34
C VAL A 308 -14.88 -27.16 -1.83
N LEU A 309 -14.01 -28.18 -1.92
CA LEU A 309 -14.36 -29.55 -2.32
C LEU A 309 -15.41 -30.20 -1.40
N GLY A 310 -15.39 -29.88 -0.10
CA GLY A 310 -16.39 -30.35 0.85
C GLY A 310 -17.72 -29.58 0.83
N MET A 311 -17.72 -28.35 0.29
CA MET A 311 -18.88 -27.45 0.36
C MET A 311 -19.61 -27.27 -0.97
N VAL A 312 -18.87 -27.31 -2.09
CA VAL A 312 -19.39 -27.14 -3.45
C VAL A 312 -19.52 -28.50 -4.12
N PRO A 313 -20.74 -29.00 -4.41
CA PRO A 313 -20.91 -30.30 -5.06
C PRO A 313 -20.43 -30.25 -6.52
N THR A 314 -20.25 -31.43 -7.12
CA THR A 314 -20.13 -31.54 -8.59
C THR A 314 -21.44 -31.09 -9.25
N HIS A 315 -21.31 -30.44 -10.41
CA HIS A 315 -22.45 -29.85 -11.12
C HIS A 315 -23.20 -28.79 -10.28
N ALA A 316 -22.41 -27.95 -9.56
CA ALA A 316 -22.96 -26.94 -8.68
C ALA A 316 -23.80 -25.91 -9.43
N SER A 317 -24.97 -25.61 -8.91
CA SER A 317 -25.83 -24.52 -9.42
C SER A 317 -25.26 -23.15 -9.09
N VAL A 318 -25.68 -22.11 -9.81
CA VAL A 318 -25.29 -20.72 -9.53
C VAL A 318 -25.64 -20.31 -8.10
N SER A 319 -26.77 -20.78 -7.55
CA SER A 319 -27.14 -20.51 -6.15
C SER A 319 -26.16 -21.10 -5.14
N GLN A 320 -25.58 -22.28 -5.43
CA GLN A 320 -24.56 -22.90 -4.59
C GLN A 320 -23.22 -22.18 -4.72
N ILE A 321 -22.86 -21.71 -5.91
CA ILE A 321 -21.70 -20.83 -6.14
C ILE A 321 -21.84 -19.52 -5.34
N LEU A 322 -23.02 -18.90 -5.38
CA LEU A 322 -23.30 -17.67 -4.63
C LEU A 322 -23.28 -17.90 -3.11
N ALA A 323 -23.76 -19.03 -2.62
CA ALA A 323 -23.66 -19.39 -1.20
C ALA A 323 -22.18 -19.53 -0.77
N ALA A 324 -21.36 -20.21 -1.58
CA ALA A 324 -19.93 -20.37 -1.33
C ALA A 324 -19.19 -19.03 -1.40
N LYS A 325 -19.48 -18.17 -2.39
CA LYS A 325 -18.97 -16.81 -2.48
C LYS A 325 -19.17 -16.03 -1.19
N HIS A 326 -20.37 -16.03 -0.65
CA HIS A 326 -20.68 -15.32 0.59
C HIS A 326 -19.93 -15.88 1.80
N TYR A 327 -19.75 -17.18 1.86
CA TYR A 327 -18.99 -17.82 2.92
C TYR A 327 -17.52 -17.41 2.89
N PHE A 328 -16.88 -17.47 1.71
CA PHE A 328 -15.45 -17.12 1.56
C PHE A 328 -15.18 -15.64 1.38
N LYS A 329 -16.20 -14.81 1.23
CA LYS A 329 -16.09 -13.35 1.03
C LYS A 329 -15.28 -12.99 -0.22
N VAL A 330 -15.57 -13.64 -1.34
CA VAL A 330 -14.92 -13.45 -2.64
C VAL A 330 -15.93 -13.03 -3.70
N SER A 331 -15.45 -12.67 -4.90
CA SER A 331 -16.35 -12.35 -6.01
C SER A 331 -17.04 -13.61 -6.55
N ALA A 332 -18.26 -13.45 -7.11
CA ALA A 332 -19.00 -14.56 -7.68
C ALA A 332 -18.24 -15.21 -8.85
N MET A 333 -17.57 -14.37 -9.66
CA MET A 333 -16.78 -14.86 -10.79
C MET A 333 -15.53 -15.63 -10.32
N ALA A 334 -14.82 -15.17 -9.28
CA ALA A 334 -13.69 -15.89 -8.71
C ALA A 334 -14.11 -17.25 -8.14
N MET A 335 -15.25 -17.29 -7.42
CA MET A 335 -15.77 -18.56 -6.90
C MET A 335 -16.15 -19.54 -8.01
N ALA A 336 -16.83 -19.07 -9.07
CA ALA A 336 -17.18 -19.91 -10.22
C ALA A 336 -15.91 -20.43 -10.95
N ARG A 337 -14.91 -19.58 -11.12
CA ARG A 337 -13.64 -19.94 -11.74
C ARG A 337 -12.93 -21.02 -10.92
N TRP A 338 -12.79 -20.80 -9.61
CA TRP A 338 -12.14 -21.75 -8.72
C TRP A 338 -12.89 -23.10 -8.64
N ALA A 339 -14.23 -23.08 -8.61
CA ALA A 339 -15.05 -24.29 -8.68
C ALA A 339 -14.82 -25.08 -9.98
N TYR A 340 -14.65 -24.39 -11.11
CA TYR A 340 -14.28 -25.02 -12.39
C TYR A 340 -12.88 -25.65 -12.33
N GLU A 341 -11.89 -24.94 -11.86
CA GLU A 341 -10.51 -25.43 -11.73
C GLU A 341 -10.40 -26.64 -10.79
N LEU A 342 -11.25 -26.69 -9.77
CA LEU A 342 -11.36 -27.83 -8.85
C LEU A 342 -12.24 -28.98 -9.38
N GLY A 343 -12.71 -28.91 -10.64
CA GLY A 343 -13.53 -29.95 -11.25
C GLY A 343 -14.95 -30.07 -10.68
N ARG A 344 -15.47 -29.00 -10.05
CA ARG A 344 -16.86 -28.94 -9.58
C ARG A 344 -17.84 -28.51 -10.66
N LEU A 345 -17.33 -27.88 -11.70
CA LEU A 345 -18.07 -27.53 -12.92
C LEU A 345 -17.32 -28.09 -14.12
N SER A 346 -18.07 -28.60 -15.11
CA SER A 346 -17.53 -28.80 -16.46
C SER A 346 -17.32 -27.45 -17.16
N GLU A 347 -16.58 -27.43 -18.26
CA GLU A 347 -16.37 -26.21 -19.04
C GLU A 347 -17.71 -25.58 -19.51
N TRP A 348 -18.65 -26.41 -19.91
CA TRP A 348 -19.97 -25.93 -20.34
C TRP A 348 -20.74 -25.30 -19.17
N GLU A 349 -20.79 -25.96 -18.00
CA GLU A 349 -21.46 -25.45 -16.80
C GLU A 349 -20.82 -24.16 -16.31
N TYR A 350 -19.49 -24.06 -16.33
CA TYR A 350 -18.77 -22.84 -15.99
C TYR A 350 -19.15 -21.67 -16.91
N ARG A 351 -19.20 -21.92 -18.24
CA ARG A 351 -19.65 -20.87 -19.19
C ARG A 351 -21.10 -20.47 -18.95
N GLN A 352 -21.98 -21.41 -18.66
CA GLN A 352 -23.38 -21.12 -18.32
C GLN A 352 -23.47 -20.31 -17.00
N ALA A 353 -22.74 -20.72 -15.96
CA ALA A 353 -22.70 -20.00 -14.70
C ALA A 353 -22.19 -18.56 -14.89
N CYS A 354 -21.11 -18.34 -15.65
CA CYS A 354 -20.60 -17.01 -15.97
C CYS A 354 -21.62 -16.16 -16.74
N SER A 355 -22.37 -16.75 -17.68
CA SER A 355 -23.43 -16.06 -18.42
C SER A 355 -24.56 -15.64 -17.48
N GLU A 356 -25.03 -16.54 -16.63
CA GLU A 356 -26.09 -16.26 -15.66
C GLU A 356 -25.66 -15.21 -14.63
N LEU A 357 -24.45 -15.33 -14.07
CA LEU A 357 -23.86 -14.34 -13.15
C LEU A 357 -23.72 -12.97 -13.82
N THR A 358 -23.39 -12.92 -15.10
CA THR A 358 -23.30 -11.67 -15.87
C THR A 358 -24.68 -10.99 -15.96
N VAL A 359 -25.73 -11.75 -16.29
CA VAL A 359 -27.11 -11.24 -16.34
C VAL A 359 -27.56 -10.73 -14.97
N GLN A 360 -27.14 -11.40 -13.89
CA GLN A 360 -27.41 -10.98 -12.51
C GLN A 360 -26.55 -9.80 -12.03
N GLY A 361 -25.66 -9.26 -12.86
CA GLY A 361 -24.83 -8.07 -12.55
C GLY A 361 -23.49 -8.35 -11.87
N TYR A 362 -23.08 -9.61 -11.71
CA TYR A 362 -21.82 -9.97 -11.04
C TYR A 362 -20.54 -9.79 -11.89
N LYS A 363 -20.66 -9.38 -13.16
CA LYS A 363 -19.49 -9.13 -14.01
C LYS A 363 -18.79 -7.79 -13.69
N ASN A 364 -19.60 -6.74 -13.50
CA ASN A 364 -19.10 -5.37 -13.32
C ASN A 364 -19.35 -4.84 -11.89
N GLY A 365 -19.79 -5.68 -10.98
CA GLY A 365 -20.09 -5.36 -9.61
C GLY A 365 -20.37 -6.60 -8.79
N GLU A 366 -20.78 -6.42 -7.56
CA GLU A 366 -21.13 -7.51 -6.64
C GLU A 366 -22.47 -7.17 -5.96
N PRO A 367 -23.61 -7.57 -6.56
CA PRO A 367 -24.90 -7.39 -5.92
C PRO A 367 -24.90 -7.98 -4.50
N ARG A 368 -25.21 -7.16 -3.49
CA ARG A 368 -25.08 -7.50 -2.07
C ARG A 368 -23.63 -7.85 -1.68
N GLY A 369 -22.67 -7.15 -2.29
CA GLY A 369 -21.24 -7.31 -2.01
C GLY A 369 -20.83 -6.85 -0.61
N LEU A 370 -19.56 -7.04 -0.31
CA LEU A 370 -18.96 -6.60 0.93
C LEU A 370 -18.87 -5.07 0.97
N ARG A 371 -18.80 -4.54 2.18
CA ARG A 371 -18.38 -3.15 2.36
C ARG A 371 -16.89 -3.03 2.07
N PRO A 372 -16.43 -1.89 1.50
CA PRO A 372 -15.01 -1.64 1.36
C PRO A 372 -14.27 -1.80 2.69
N GLU A 373 -13.18 -2.52 2.66
CA GLU A 373 -12.29 -2.66 3.82
C GLU A 373 -11.57 -1.33 4.06
N ARG A 374 -11.20 -1.06 5.30
CA ARG A 374 -10.52 0.17 5.70
C ARG A 374 -9.18 -0.15 6.32
N SER A 375 -8.19 0.66 6.00
CA SER A 375 -6.91 0.62 6.70
C SER A 375 -7.07 1.03 8.17
N LYS A 376 -6.63 0.18 9.07
CA LYS A 376 -6.59 0.49 10.51
C LYS A 376 -5.41 1.40 10.82
N VAL A 377 -4.29 1.23 10.13
CA VAL A 377 -3.11 2.07 10.28
C VAL A 377 -3.45 3.53 9.99
N PHE A 378 -3.99 3.82 8.82
CA PHE A 378 -4.33 5.21 8.47
C PHE A 378 -5.47 5.77 9.32
N HIS A 379 -6.42 4.93 9.73
CA HIS A 379 -7.47 5.38 10.65
C HIS A 379 -6.90 5.79 12.01
N PHE A 380 -6.03 4.97 12.59
CA PHE A 380 -5.36 5.26 13.85
C PHE A 380 -4.49 6.52 13.76
N VAL A 381 -3.66 6.63 12.70
CA VAL A 381 -2.80 7.80 12.46
C VAL A 381 -3.65 9.07 12.33
N ALA A 382 -4.73 9.03 11.55
CA ALA A 382 -5.62 10.18 11.37
C ALA A 382 -6.33 10.59 12.68
N ASP A 383 -6.78 9.62 13.48
CA ASP A 383 -7.45 9.89 14.76
C ASP A 383 -6.46 10.45 15.79
N THR A 384 -5.26 9.89 15.88
CA THR A 384 -4.22 10.38 16.80
C THR A 384 -3.77 11.79 16.41
N ASN A 385 -3.54 12.05 15.13
CA ASN A 385 -3.19 13.39 14.65
C ASN A 385 -4.28 14.41 14.96
N ARG A 386 -5.56 14.03 14.83
CA ARG A 386 -6.70 14.89 15.21
C ARG A 386 -6.67 15.22 16.71
N GLN A 387 -6.39 14.24 17.56
CA GLN A 387 -6.28 14.44 19.00
C GLN A 387 -5.09 15.34 19.37
N LYS A 388 -3.97 15.21 18.68
CA LYS A 388 -2.76 16.03 18.90
C LYS A 388 -2.83 17.40 18.23
N GLY A 389 -3.85 17.69 17.43
CA GLY A 389 -3.99 18.93 16.67
C GLY A 389 -3.06 19.04 15.46
N ILE A 390 -2.48 17.91 15.02
CA ILE A 390 -1.64 17.85 13.83
C ILE A 390 -2.57 17.87 12.60
N SER A 391 -2.42 18.90 11.77
CA SER A 391 -3.25 19.08 10.58
C SER A 391 -2.69 18.32 9.38
N VAL A 392 -3.53 18.08 8.38
CA VAL A 392 -3.06 17.56 7.09
C VAL A 392 -2.06 18.49 6.42
N SER A 393 -2.17 19.81 6.65
CA SER A 393 -1.20 20.79 6.12
C SER A 393 0.19 20.58 6.72
N THR A 394 0.27 20.27 8.03
CA THR A 394 1.54 19.94 8.70
C THR A 394 2.17 18.70 8.05
N VAL A 395 1.40 17.63 7.89
CA VAL A 395 1.89 16.41 7.24
C VAL A 395 2.31 16.68 5.79
N SER A 396 1.55 17.50 5.06
CA SER A 396 1.89 17.92 3.69
C SER A 396 3.21 18.71 3.63
N GLU A 397 3.44 19.62 4.55
CA GLU A 397 4.68 20.40 4.62
C GLU A 397 5.90 19.51 4.95
N GLU A 398 5.74 18.57 5.87
CA GLU A 398 6.80 17.66 6.30
C GLU A 398 7.13 16.59 5.26
N THR A 399 6.12 16.06 4.56
CA THR A 399 6.31 15.04 3.50
C THR A 399 6.58 15.65 2.12
N GLY A 400 6.16 16.90 1.89
CA GLY A 400 6.11 17.53 0.57
C GLY A 400 4.96 17.06 -0.32
N LEU A 401 4.10 16.15 0.16
CA LEU A 401 2.96 15.63 -0.58
C LEU A 401 1.74 16.54 -0.41
N VAL A 402 1.00 16.77 -1.49
CA VAL A 402 -0.24 17.54 -1.39
C VAL A 402 -1.33 16.76 -0.63
N PRO A 403 -2.28 17.44 0.06
CA PRO A 403 -3.36 16.76 0.78
C PRO A 403 -4.15 15.75 -0.05
N LYS A 404 -4.31 16.00 -1.34
CA LYS A 404 -4.98 15.10 -2.29
C LYS A 404 -4.23 13.77 -2.43
N GLU A 405 -2.90 13.82 -2.50
CA GLU A 405 -2.06 12.62 -2.58
C GLU A 405 -2.11 11.82 -1.28
N LEU A 406 -1.94 12.49 -0.13
CA LEU A 406 -2.07 11.84 1.18
C LEU A 406 -3.43 11.14 1.35
N HIS A 407 -4.51 11.80 0.90
CA HIS A 407 -5.85 11.23 0.89
C HIS A 407 -5.95 10.03 -0.07
N GLY A 408 -5.36 10.14 -1.27
CA GLY A 408 -5.30 9.08 -2.26
C GLY A 408 -4.57 7.84 -1.74
N LEU A 409 -3.42 8.00 -1.12
CA LEU A 409 -2.60 6.90 -0.58
C LEU A 409 -3.22 6.24 0.67
N SER A 410 -4.05 6.95 1.43
CA SER A 410 -4.58 6.52 2.72
C SER A 410 -5.99 5.92 2.69
N PHE A 411 -6.38 5.23 1.63
CA PHE A 411 -7.72 4.63 1.48
C PHE A 411 -8.86 5.66 1.59
N GLY A 412 -8.62 6.90 1.16
CA GLY A 412 -9.59 7.95 1.25
C GLY A 412 -9.91 8.41 2.69
N ASN A 413 -9.04 8.11 3.66
CA ASN A 413 -9.22 8.61 5.01
C ASN A 413 -9.15 10.14 5.03
N ILE A 414 -10.22 10.77 5.52
CA ILE A 414 -10.32 12.22 5.62
C ILE A 414 -9.55 12.66 6.86
N TRP A 415 -8.41 13.27 6.64
CA TRP A 415 -7.69 14.03 7.65
C TRP A 415 -8.49 15.30 7.92
N ALA A 416 -9.30 15.31 8.97
CA ALA A 416 -10.18 16.43 9.25
C ALA A 416 -9.35 17.71 9.44
N VAL A 417 -9.61 18.67 8.60
CA VAL A 417 -9.10 20.06 8.76
C VAL A 417 -9.84 20.68 9.94
N THR A 418 -9.30 20.60 11.14
CA THR A 418 -9.73 21.44 12.25
C THR A 418 -8.77 22.61 12.35
N GLY A 419 -8.97 23.59 11.50
CA GLY A 419 -8.18 24.82 11.51
C GLY A 419 -8.90 25.93 10.74
N GLY A 420 -9.77 26.68 11.43
CA GLY A 420 -10.15 28.03 11.07
C GLY A 420 -11.17 28.21 9.94
N SER A 421 -12.32 28.71 10.35
CA SER A 421 -13.41 29.32 9.57
C SER A 421 -14.48 28.39 9.00
N SER A 422 -15.60 28.44 9.70
CA SER A 422 -16.95 28.14 9.22
C SER A 422 -17.29 28.90 7.93
N LEU A 423 -17.07 28.30 6.77
CA LEU A 423 -17.74 28.75 5.55
C LEU A 423 -18.04 27.54 4.64
N SER A 424 -19.35 27.36 4.43
CA SER A 424 -20.01 26.52 3.41
C SER A 424 -20.02 25.00 3.56
N GLN A 425 -20.65 24.49 4.63
CA GLN A 425 -21.43 23.24 4.56
C GLN A 425 -22.87 23.49 4.07
N ARG A 426 -23.07 24.35 3.08
CA ARG A 426 -24.41 24.66 2.52
C ARG A 426 -24.44 24.69 1.01
N ALA A 427 -24.01 23.65 0.34
CA ALA A 427 -24.17 23.58 -1.12
C ALA A 427 -24.12 22.18 -1.74
N VAL A 428 -24.62 21.11 -1.11
CA VAL A 428 -24.87 19.82 -1.82
C VAL A 428 -26.11 19.08 -1.30
N LEU A 429 -27.05 19.77 -0.69
CA LEU A 429 -28.39 19.19 -0.45
C LEU A 429 -29.44 20.16 -0.96
N GLY A 430 -29.74 20.12 -2.23
CA GLY A 430 -30.81 20.88 -2.80
C GLY A 430 -30.86 20.82 -4.30
N ARG A 431 -31.49 19.77 -4.84
CA ARG A 431 -32.38 19.76 -6.01
C ARG A 431 -32.57 18.35 -6.53
N ASN A 432 -33.62 17.74 -6.12
CA ASN A 432 -34.51 16.97 -6.96
C ASN A 432 -35.80 16.72 -6.18
N GLU A 433 -36.66 17.73 -6.24
CA GLU A 433 -38.10 17.55 -6.20
C GLU A 433 -38.70 18.36 -7.37
N SER A 434 -39.57 17.71 -8.09
CA SER A 434 -40.50 18.19 -9.13
C SER A 434 -40.13 17.73 -10.55
N VAL A 435 -40.71 16.75 -11.06
CA VAL A 435 -41.91 16.46 -11.84
C VAL A 435 -41.88 14.99 -12.24
#